data_0dc35c67d2f67d473470248ed5bf32c9
#
_entry.id   0dc35c67d2f67d473470248ed5bf32c9
#
_cell.length_a   1.000
_cell.length_b   1.000
_cell.length_c   1.000
_cell.angle_alpha   90.00
_cell.angle_beta   90.00
_cell.angle_gamma   90.00
#
_symmetry.space_group_name_H-M   'P 1'
#
loop_
_entity.id
_entity.type
_entity.pdbx_description
1 polymer ?
#
loop_
_entity_poly.entity_id
_entity_poly.type
_entity_poly.pdbx_seq_one_letter_code
_entity_poly.pdbx_strand_id
1 'polypeptide(L)'
;MFVLQQQARDWWARERPKYSLVTSQLVLDEASLGDPAAAAERLKLLADIPLIPTDHRVETVADELIARSLIPEKARLDALHVASAAVGSVQFLLTQNCRHIANAHTLPRVYRALDDLGYPGLLIYTPAEFLGSIDDDS
;
A
#
# COMPACT_ATOMS: atom_id res chain seq x y z
N MET A 1 -4.33 6.23 16.01
CA MET A 1 -3.61 4.96 15.77
C MET A 1 -4.45 3.75 16.11
N PHE A 2 -5.00 3.68 17.33
CA PHE A 2 -5.83 2.54 17.72
C PHE A 2 -7.02 2.33 16.78
N VAL A 3 -7.70 3.42 16.39
CA VAL A 3 -8.86 3.36 15.50
C VAL A 3 -8.47 2.79 14.15
N LEU A 4 -7.33 3.23 13.58
CA LEU A 4 -6.85 2.72 12.30
C LEU A 4 -6.49 1.24 12.38
N GLN A 5 -5.91 0.79 13.50
CA GLN A 5 -5.61 -0.62 13.71
C GLN A 5 -6.87 -1.46 13.77
N GLN A 6 -7.92 -0.96 14.46
CA GLN A 6 -9.19 -1.66 14.52
C GLN A 6 -9.84 -1.76 13.14
N GLN A 7 -9.77 -0.70 12.35
CA GLN A 7 -10.30 -0.68 10.99
C GLN A 7 -9.55 -1.67 10.08
N ALA A 8 -8.23 -1.82 10.26
CA ALA A 8 -7.46 -2.80 9.52
C ALA A 8 -7.88 -4.23 9.88
N ARG A 9 -8.15 -4.50 11.16
CA ARG A 9 -8.67 -5.81 11.60
C ARG A 9 -10.04 -6.08 11.01
N ASP A 10 -10.93 -5.08 11.02
CA ASP A 10 -12.26 -5.20 10.45
C ASP A 10 -12.19 -5.48 8.94
N TRP A 11 -11.32 -4.79 8.23
CA TRP A 11 -11.09 -5.04 6.82
C TRP A 11 -10.62 -6.48 6.59
N TRP A 12 -9.65 -6.93 7.39
CA TRP A 12 -9.10 -8.27 7.26
C TRP A 12 -10.16 -9.34 7.47
N ALA A 13 -11.02 -9.14 8.46
CA ALA A 13 -12.08 -10.12 8.79
C ALA A 13 -13.22 -10.10 7.78
N ARG A 14 -13.65 -8.90 7.33
CA ARG A 14 -14.86 -8.73 6.52
C ARG A 14 -14.60 -8.70 5.02
N GLU A 15 -13.54 -8.07 4.59
CA GLU A 15 -13.32 -7.78 3.17
C GLU A 15 -12.28 -8.69 2.52
N ARG A 16 -11.29 -9.16 3.30
CA ARG A 16 -10.21 -9.99 2.77
C ARG A 16 -10.70 -11.15 1.89
N PRO A 17 -11.72 -11.93 2.30
CA PRO A 17 -12.17 -13.07 1.49
C PRO A 17 -12.70 -12.71 0.10
N LYS A 18 -13.02 -11.44 -0.12
CA LYS A 18 -13.58 -10.96 -1.39
C LYS A 18 -12.51 -10.62 -2.43
N TYR A 19 -11.24 -10.60 -2.03
CA TYR A 19 -10.14 -10.12 -2.88
C TYR A 19 -9.01 -11.12 -2.98
N SER A 20 -8.30 -11.07 -4.10
CA SER A 20 -7.03 -11.76 -4.28
C SER A 20 -5.93 -10.90 -3.69
N LEU A 21 -5.34 -11.35 -2.59
CA LEU A 21 -4.30 -10.58 -1.92
C LEU A 21 -2.93 -10.88 -2.49
N VAL A 22 -2.10 -9.84 -2.57
CA VAL A 22 -0.67 -9.95 -2.86
C VAL A 22 0.08 -9.08 -1.87
N THR A 23 1.35 -9.39 -1.65
CA THR A 23 2.22 -8.59 -0.79
C THR A 23 3.57 -8.41 -1.48
N SER A 24 4.49 -7.72 -0.83
CA SER A 24 5.83 -7.49 -1.36
C SER A 24 6.87 -7.85 -0.31
N GLN A 25 8.12 -8.03 -0.74
CA GLN A 25 9.22 -8.23 0.20
C GLN A 25 9.35 -7.04 1.15
N LEU A 26 9.03 -5.83 0.68
CA LEU A 26 9.06 -4.63 1.52
C LEU A 26 8.11 -4.75 2.71
N VAL A 27 6.91 -5.27 2.46
CA VAL A 27 5.90 -5.48 3.52
C VAL A 27 6.38 -6.53 4.51
N LEU A 28 6.97 -7.62 4.01
CA LEU A 28 7.51 -8.67 4.88
C LEU A 28 8.65 -8.13 5.75
N ASP A 29 9.53 -7.32 5.17
CA ASP A 29 10.64 -6.72 5.90
C ASP A 29 10.14 -5.80 7.01
N GLU A 30 9.14 -4.97 6.73
CA GLU A 30 8.53 -4.11 7.74
C GLU A 30 7.80 -4.91 8.82
N ALA A 31 7.09 -5.96 8.42
CA ALA A 31 6.34 -6.80 9.35
C ALA A 31 7.25 -7.54 10.32
N SER A 32 8.53 -7.74 9.96
CA SER A 32 9.52 -8.43 10.80
C SER A 32 10.13 -7.52 11.87
N LEU A 33 9.84 -6.21 11.83
CA LEU A 33 10.44 -5.24 12.75
C LEU A 33 9.63 -5.14 14.06
N GLY A 34 10.29 -4.62 15.09
CA GLY A 34 9.67 -4.36 16.38
C GLY A 34 9.65 -5.57 17.30
N ASP A 35 8.64 -5.64 18.15
CA ASP A 35 8.51 -6.72 19.12
C ASP A 35 8.46 -8.09 18.44
N PRO A 36 9.33 -9.04 18.84
CA PRO A 36 9.38 -10.34 18.15
C PRO A 36 8.06 -11.12 18.13
N ALA A 37 7.27 -11.06 19.21
CA ALA A 37 5.99 -11.75 19.27
C ALA A 37 4.98 -11.14 18.31
N ALA A 38 4.91 -9.80 18.27
CA ALA A 38 4.03 -9.10 17.34
C ALA A 38 4.47 -9.29 15.89
N ALA A 39 5.77 -9.29 15.64
CA ALA A 39 6.32 -9.55 14.31
C ALA A 39 5.95 -10.96 13.83
N ALA A 40 6.07 -11.96 14.69
CA ALA A 40 5.71 -13.34 14.36
C ALA A 40 4.25 -13.46 13.97
N GLU A 41 3.35 -12.78 14.68
CA GLU A 41 1.92 -12.78 14.35
C GLU A 41 1.64 -12.14 13.01
N ARG A 42 2.29 -11.01 12.70
CA ARG A 42 2.14 -10.35 11.40
C ARG A 42 2.63 -11.22 10.25
N LEU A 43 3.81 -11.82 10.40
CA LEU A 43 4.38 -12.71 9.38
C LEU A 43 3.51 -13.93 9.16
N LYS A 44 2.90 -14.46 10.21
CA LYS A 44 1.99 -15.59 10.11
C LYS A 44 0.78 -15.25 9.24
N LEU A 45 0.22 -14.06 9.39
CA LEU A 45 -0.90 -13.60 8.56
C LEU A 45 -0.52 -13.46 7.10
N LEU A 46 0.74 -13.17 6.80
CA LEU A 46 1.24 -12.94 5.44
C LEU A 46 1.81 -14.19 4.78
N ALA A 47 1.96 -15.29 5.52
CA ALA A 47 2.70 -16.47 5.07
C ALA A 47 2.17 -17.09 3.77
N ASP A 48 0.85 -17.07 3.57
CA ASP A 48 0.22 -17.70 2.41
C ASP A 48 -0.12 -16.70 1.29
N ILE A 49 0.26 -15.44 1.46
CA ILE A 49 -0.06 -14.40 0.48
C ILE A 49 1.07 -14.32 -0.55
N PRO A 50 0.74 -14.45 -1.87
CA PRO A 50 1.76 -14.39 -2.92
C PRO A 50 2.52 -13.07 -2.94
N LEU A 51 3.81 -13.14 -3.25
CA LEU A 51 4.66 -11.97 -3.43
C LEU A 51 4.55 -11.45 -4.84
N ILE A 52 4.43 -10.13 -4.99
CA ILE A 52 4.57 -9.50 -6.31
C ILE A 52 6.08 -9.40 -6.64
N PRO A 53 6.46 -9.63 -7.92
CA PRO A 53 7.86 -9.52 -8.31
C PRO A 53 8.40 -8.11 -8.11
N THR A 54 9.68 -8.02 -7.76
CA THR A 54 10.38 -6.75 -7.63
C THR A 54 11.45 -6.68 -8.71
N ASP A 55 11.51 -5.58 -9.45
CA ASP A 55 12.54 -5.36 -10.45
C ASP A 55 12.92 -3.87 -10.52
N HIS A 56 13.83 -3.52 -11.44
CA HIS A 56 14.35 -2.15 -11.55
C HIS A 56 13.26 -1.11 -11.87
N ARG A 57 12.12 -1.52 -12.43
CA ARG A 57 11.02 -0.59 -12.73
C ARG A 57 10.44 0.00 -11.45
N VAL A 58 10.45 -0.76 -10.36
CA VAL A 58 9.99 -0.28 -9.04
C VAL A 58 10.85 0.91 -8.60
N GLU A 59 12.16 0.77 -8.70
CA GLU A 59 13.08 1.85 -8.33
C GLU A 59 12.89 3.08 -9.22
N THR A 60 12.73 2.88 -10.53
CA THR A 60 12.50 3.96 -11.49
C THR A 60 11.23 4.74 -11.14
N VAL A 61 10.14 4.05 -10.87
CA VAL A 61 8.87 4.71 -10.51
C VAL A 61 9.01 5.44 -9.18
N ALA A 62 9.64 4.81 -8.19
CA ALA A 62 9.86 5.46 -6.88
C ALA A 62 10.68 6.74 -7.03
N ASP A 63 11.74 6.70 -7.84
CA ASP A 63 12.59 7.85 -8.10
C ASP A 63 11.80 9.00 -8.76
N GLU A 64 10.89 8.68 -9.68
CA GLU A 64 10.03 9.67 -10.31
C GLU A 64 9.07 10.31 -9.33
N LEU A 65 8.47 9.54 -8.43
CA LEU A 65 7.57 10.08 -7.42
C LEU A 65 8.31 11.07 -6.51
N ILE A 66 9.55 10.76 -6.18
CA ILE A 66 10.39 11.64 -5.36
C ILE A 66 10.82 12.87 -6.16
N ALA A 67 11.26 12.69 -7.41
CA ALA A 67 11.68 13.77 -8.29
C ALA A 67 10.57 14.79 -8.53
N ARG A 68 9.32 14.34 -8.58
CA ARG A 68 8.14 15.20 -8.74
C ARG A 68 7.64 15.78 -7.41
N SER A 69 8.38 15.58 -6.34
CA SER A 69 8.06 16.08 -4.99
C SER A 69 6.71 15.59 -4.45
N LEU A 70 6.27 14.43 -4.89
CA LEU A 70 5.01 13.83 -4.43
C LEU A 70 5.20 13.05 -3.14
N ILE A 71 6.39 12.47 -2.97
CA ILE A 71 6.81 11.79 -1.74
C ILE A 71 8.20 12.31 -1.40
N PRO A 72 8.45 12.70 -0.13
CA PRO A 72 9.77 13.22 0.25
C PRO A 72 10.88 12.17 0.08
N GLU A 73 12.08 12.63 -0.25
CA GLU A 73 13.24 11.75 -0.38
C GLU A 73 13.50 10.94 0.88
N LYS A 74 13.30 11.53 2.05
CA LYS A 74 13.45 10.83 3.34
C LYS A 74 12.44 9.71 3.53
N ALA A 75 11.37 9.68 2.74
CA ALA A 75 10.31 8.66 2.79
C ALA A 75 10.40 7.72 1.58
N ARG A 76 11.63 7.40 1.13
CA ARG A 76 11.85 6.55 -0.04
C ARG A 76 11.16 5.20 0.07
N LEU A 77 11.11 4.62 1.26
CA LEU A 77 10.44 3.33 1.46
C LEU A 77 8.95 3.43 1.11
N ASP A 78 8.32 4.54 1.46
CA ASP A 78 6.92 4.80 1.12
C ASP A 78 6.73 4.88 -0.41
N ALA A 79 7.66 5.55 -1.10
CA ALA A 79 7.65 5.61 -2.56
C ALA A 79 7.81 4.22 -3.18
N LEU A 80 8.66 3.38 -2.61
CA LEU A 80 8.85 2.01 -3.07
C LEU A 80 7.59 1.16 -2.90
N HIS A 81 6.83 1.35 -1.82
CA HIS A 81 5.56 0.65 -1.64
C HIS A 81 4.56 1.00 -2.74
N VAL A 82 4.41 2.28 -3.04
CA VAL A 82 3.50 2.75 -4.11
C VAL A 82 3.98 2.21 -5.46
N ALA A 83 5.28 2.31 -5.72
CA ALA A 83 5.88 1.84 -6.97
C ALA A 83 5.71 0.33 -7.15
N SER A 84 5.90 -0.45 -6.09
CA SER A 84 5.72 -1.90 -6.13
C SER A 84 4.29 -2.27 -6.51
N ALA A 85 3.31 -1.61 -5.92
CA ALA A 85 1.91 -1.85 -6.22
C ALA A 85 1.59 -1.49 -7.68
N ALA A 86 2.08 -0.34 -8.14
CA ALA A 86 1.83 0.11 -9.51
C ALA A 86 2.46 -0.82 -10.54
N VAL A 87 3.74 -1.14 -10.40
CA VAL A 87 4.47 -2.03 -11.32
C VAL A 87 3.90 -3.44 -11.27
N GLY A 88 3.46 -3.90 -10.11
CA GLY A 88 2.87 -5.21 -9.94
C GLY A 88 1.42 -5.32 -10.42
N SER A 89 0.89 -4.26 -11.02
CA SER A 89 -0.49 -4.22 -11.55
C SER A 89 -1.54 -4.49 -10.47
N VAL A 90 -1.26 -4.04 -9.26
CA VAL A 90 -2.21 -4.14 -8.14
C VAL A 90 -3.35 -3.14 -8.37
N GLN A 91 -4.56 -3.58 -8.12
CA GLN A 91 -5.74 -2.73 -8.30
C GLN A 91 -5.94 -1.78 -7.11
N PHE A 92 -5.76 -2.28 -5.90
CA PHE A 92 -5.94 -1.49 -4.68
C PHE A 92 -4.73 -1.64 -3.77
N LEU A 93 -4.19 -0.51 -3.31
CA LEU A 93 -3.17 -0.48 -2.26
C LEU A 93 -3.83 0.03 -0.99
N LEU A 94 -3.84 -0.81 0.05
CA LEU A 94 -4.35 -0.42 1.36
C LEU A 94 -3.19 -0.02 2.26
N THR A 95 -3.29 1.16 2.87
CA THR A 95 -2.24 1.69 3.73
C THR A 95 -2.84 2.50 4.87
N GLN A 96 -2.19 2.49 6.01
CA GLN A 96 -2.51 3.37 7.13
C GLN A 96 -1.68 4.65 7.10
N ASN A 97 -0.75 4.76 6.15
CA ASN A 97 0.13 5.91 6.03
C ASN A 97 -0.59 7.04 5.28
N CYS A 98 -1.23 7.94 6.04
CA CYS A 98 -1.95 9.09 5.50
C CYS A 98 -1.06 10.29 5.22
N ARG A 99 0.19 10.28 5.69
CA ARG A 99 1.11 11.40 5.51
C ARG A 99 1.80 11.37 4.16
N HIS A 100 2.34 10.21 3.78
CA HIS A 100 3.17 10.10 2.57
C HIS A 100 2.55 9.25 1.47
N ILE A 101 1.63 8.37 1.79
CA ILE A 101 1.03 7.47 0.80
C ILE A 101 -0.43 7.85 0.53
N ALA A 102 -1.31 7.73 1.53
CA ALA A 102 -2.74 8.05 1.35
C ALA A 102 -3.01 9.51 1.74
N ASN A 103 -2.28 10.45 1.15
CA ASN A 103 -2.42 11.88 1.41
C ASN A 103 -3.35 12.48 0.37
N ALA A 104 -4.53 12.97 0.81
CA ALA A 104 -5.56 13.48 -0.08
C ALA A 104 -5.09 14.66 -0.94
N HIS A 105 -4.14 15.46 -0.44
CA HIS A 105 -3.63 16.61 -1.19
C HIS A 105 -2.71 16.21 -2.34
N THR A 106 -2.01 15.08 -2.22
CA THR A 106 -1.05 14.63 -3.24
C THR A 106 -1.57 13.50 -4.10
N LEU A 107 -2.57 12.73 -3.65
CA LEU A 107 -3.06 11.56 -4.38
C LEU A 107 -3.44 11.84 -5.84
N PRO A 108 -4.18 12.90 -6.17
CA PRO A 108 -4.51 13.14 -7.58
C PRO A 108 -3.27 13.31 -8.46
N ARG A 109 -2.23 13.92 -7.92
CA ARG A 109 -0.95 14.10 -8.65
C ARG A 109 -0.18 12.79 -8.73
N VAL A 110 -0.24 11.95 -7.69
CA VAL A 110 0.37 10.63 -7.70
C VAL A 110 -0.28 9.77 -8.78
N TYR A 111 -1.61 9.76 -8.85
CA TYR A 111 -2.33 9.00 -9.88
C TYR A 111 -1.97 9.47 -11.28
N ARG A 112 -1.86 10.79 -11.47
CA ARG A 112 -1.46 11.35 -12.78
C ARG A 112 -0.02 10.94 -13.14
N ALA A 113 0.89 10.99 -12.18
CA ALA A 113 2.28 10.60 -12.40
C ALA A 113 2.37 9.11 -12.78
N LEU A 114 1.64 8.25 -12.10
CA LEU A 114 1.62 6.82 -12.42
C LEU A 114 1.04 6.56 -13.80
N ASP A 115 -0.02 7.29 -14.17
CA ASP A 115 -0.61 7.20 -15.51
C ASP A 115 0.42 7.61 -16.57
N ASP A 116 1.12 8.73 -16.35
CA ASP A 116 2.18 9.21 -17.26
C ASP A 116 3.29 8.18 -17.42
N LEU A 117 3.60 7.44 -16.39
CA LEU A 117 4.65 6.42 -16.41
C LEU A 117 4.19 5.08 -16.99
N GLY A 118 2.91 4.95 -17.32
CA GLY A 118 2.36 3.75 -17.93
C GLY A 118 1.75 2.76 -16.95
N TYR A 119 1.44 3.19 -15.73
CA TYR A 119 0.86 2.34 -14.69
C TYR A 119 -0.46 2.91 -14.16
N PRO A 120 -1.49 3.06 -15.02
CA PRO A 120 -2.79 3.59 -14.59
C PRO A 120 -3.58 2.56 -13.79
N GLY A 121 -4.60 3.05 -13.09
CA GLY A 121 -5.61 2.18 -12.48
C GLY A 121 -5.37 1.79 -11.03
N LEU A 122 -4.20 2.07 -10.47
CA LEU A 122 -3.98 1.83 -9.03
C LEU A 122 -4.79 2.83 -8.22
N LEU A 123 -5.55 2.32 -7.24
CA LEU A 123 -6.28 3.16 -6.29
C LEU A 123 -5.71 2.91 -4.89
N ILE A 124 -5.48 3.99 -4.16
CA ILE A 124 -4.87 3.96 -2.82
C ILE A 124 -5.92 4.37 -1.79
N TYR A 125 -6.15 3.51 -0.81
CA TYR A 125 -7.14 3.73 0.24
C TYR A 125 -6.55 3.39 1.60
N THR A 126 -7.10 4.00 2.65
CA THR A 126 -6.96 3.47 4.00
C THR A 126 -8.04 2.39 4.20
N PRO A 127 -7.85 1.47 5.15
CA PRO A 127 -8.90 0.51 5.46
C PRO A 127 -10.25 1.17 5.81
N ALA A 128 -10.22 2.31 6.48
CA ALA A 128 -11.42 3.07 6.83
C ALA A 128 -12.17 3.56 5.60
N GLU A 129 -11.45 4.18 4.66
CA GLU A 129 -12.04 4.68 3.42
C GLU A 129 -12.61 3.55 2.58
N PHE A 130 -11.89 2.43 2.52
CA PHE A 130 -12.32 1.27 1.74
C PHE A 130 -13.64 0.70 2.29
N LEU A 131 -13.72 0.53 3.61
CA LEU A 131 -14.95 0.05 4.26
C LEU A 131 -16.10 1.03 4.08
N GLY A 132 -15.81 2.33 4.22
CA GLY A 132 -16.81 3.38 4.03
C GLY A 132 -17.37 3.40 2.61
N SER A 133 -16.50 3.26 1.61
CA SER A 133 -16.92 3.21 0.20
C SER A 133 -17.84 2.04 -0.09
N ILE A 134 -17.56 0.87 0.50
CA ILE A 134 -18.38 -0.32 0.32
C ILE A 134 -19.73 -0.17 1.02
N ASP A 135 -19.72 0.37 2.24
CA ASP A 135 -20.93 0.58 3.01
C ASP A 135 -21.84 1.63 2.36
N ASP A 136 -21.25 2.65 1.74
CA ASP A 136 -22.00 3.69 1.02
C ASP A 136 -22.70 3.14 -0.22
N ASP A 137 -22.15 2.12 -0.84
CA ASP A 137 -22.73 1.49 -2.03
C ASP A 137 -23.86 0.51 -1.71
N SER A 138 -24.01 0.20 -0.46
CA SER A 138 -25.05 -0.71 -0.01
C SER A 138 -26.30 0.06 0.45
#